data_8477b25f291c50b8c0936a3920e82c2b
#
_entry.id   8477b25f291c50b8c0936a3920e82c2b
#
_cell.length_a   1.000
_cell.length_b   1.000
_cell.length_c   1.000
_cell.angle_alpha   90.00
_cell.angle_beta   90.00
_cell.angle_gamma   90.00
#
_symmetry.space_group_name_H-M   'P 1'
#
loop_
_entity.id
_entity.type
_entity.pdbx_description
1 polymer ?
#
loop_
_entity_poly.entity_id
_entity_poly.type
_entity_poly.pdbx_seq_one_letter_code
_entity_poly.pdbx_strand_id
1 'polypeptide(L)'
;YIATPIPLEPSEKVDDFHTRYREKYGTEPTQWAIQLYDSVRMIGDTAVRIGSTDPEDIAQALRNDGYEGIGGTITFDDQGRLTDRTPRIMVSKDGMFSYIEE
;
A
#
# COMPACT_ATOMS: atom_id res chain seq x y z
N TYR A 1 8.59 -9.03 -18.69
CA TYR A 1 8.14 -9.41 -17.34
C TYR A 1 8.87 -8.59 -16.28
N ILE A 2 8.18 -8.27 -15.23
CA ILE A 2 8.75 -7.59 -14.07
C ILE A 2 8.16 -8.20 -12.80
N ALA A 3 8.99 -8.33 -11.76
CA ALA A 3 8.51 -8.74 -10.46
C ALA A 3 8.20 -7.50 -9.62
N THR A 4 7.01 -7.44 -9.05
CA THR A 4 6.69 -6.35 -8.12
C THR A 4 6.84 -6.86 -6.69
N PRO A 5 7.68 -6.18 -5.87
CA PRO A 5 7.93 -6.63 -4.50
C PRO A 5 6.75 -6.46 -3.57
N ILE A 6 5.87 -5.53 -3.85
CA ILE A 6 4.69 -5.25 -3.02
C ILE A 6 3.48 -5.13 -3.94
N PRO A 7 2.82 -6.25 -4.26
CA PRO A 7 1.65 -6.22 -5.12
C PRO A 7 0.49 -5.51 -4.42
N LEU A 8 -0.30 -4.77 -5.19
CA LEU A 8 -1.54 -4.18 -4.72
C LEU A 8 -2.66 -5.19 -4.91
N GLU A 9 -3.47 -5.37 -3.88
CA GLU A 9 -4.64 -6.22 -3.98
C GLU A 9 -5.74 -5.50 -4.75
N PRO A 10 -6.30 -6.11 -5.81
CA PRO A 10 -7.42 -5.50 -6.53
C PRO A 10 -8.60 -5.26 -5.59
N SER A 11 -9.13 -4.04 -5.60
CA SER A 11 -10.25 -3.68 -4.73
C SER A 11 -10.95 -2.42 -5.23
N GLU A 12 -12.14 -2.17 -4.71
CA GLU A 12 -12.86 -0.93 -4.97
C GLU A 12 -12.09 0.29 -4.46
N LYS A 13 -11.34 0.13 -3.37
CA LYS A 13 -10.52 1.21 -2.82
C LYS A 13 -9.41 1.62 -3.77
N VAL A 14 -8.76 0.65 -4.41
CA VAL A 14 -7.73 0.91 -5.42
C VAL A 14 -8.35 1.60 -6.64
N ASP A 15 -9.48 1.09 -7.12
CA ASP A 15 -10.17 1.68 -8.27
C ASP A 15 -10.62 3.11 -7.98
N ASP A 16 -11.15 3.38 -6.80
CA ASP A 16 -11.56 4.72 -6.38
C ASP A 16 -10.36 5.67 -6.32
N PHE A 17 -9.24 5.20 -5.79
CA PHE A 17 -8.01 5.99 -5.75
C PHE A 17 -7.55 6.35 -7.17
N HIS A 18 -7.56 5.39 -8.10
CA HIS A 18 -7.20 5.63 -9.49
C HIS A 18 -8.11 6.68 -10.12
N THR A 19 -9.42 6.59 -9.88
CA THR A 19 -10.39 7.54 -10.43
C THR A 19 -10.13 8.95 -9.90
N ARG A 20 -9.97 9.10 -8.59
CA ARG A 20 -9.71 10.41 -7.97
C ARG A 20 -8.37 11.00 -8.41
N TYR A 21 -7.35 10.14 -8.54
CA TYR A 21 -6.03 10.58 -8.99
C TYR A 21 -6.08 11.09 -10.43
N ARG A 22 -6.74 10.36 -11.33
CA ARG A 22 -6.90 10.78 -12.73
C ARG A 22 -7.65 12.11 -12.83
N GLU A 23 -8.71 12.29 -12.07
CA GLU A 23 -9.49 13.53 -12.05
C GLU A 23 -8.65 14.71 -11.61
N LYS A 24 -7.76 14.51 -10.64
CA LYS A 24 -6.95 15.57 -10.08
C LYS A 24 -5.72 15.90 -10.93
N TYR A 25 -5.04 14.89 -11.44
CA TYR A 25 -3.74 15.05 -12.09
C TYR A 25 -3.74 14.76 -13.59
N GLY A 26 -4.79 14.17 -14.11
CA GLY A 26 -4.89 13.86 -15.55
C GLY A 26 -4.06 12.69 -16.04
N THR A 27 -3.43 11.95 -15.12
CA THR A 27 -2.63 10.75 -15.44
C THR A 27 -2.95 9.62 -14.48
N GLU A 28 -2.57 8.39 -14.85
CA GLU A 28 -2.71 7.24 -13.98
C GLU A 28 -1.67 7.28 -12.86
N PRO A 29 -2.04 6.91 -11.61
CA PRO A 29 -1.07 6.77 -10.55
C PRO A 29 -0.20 5.53 -10.76
N THR A 30 1.04 5.60 -10.28
CA THR A 30 1.88 4.42 -10.18
C THR A 30 1.59 3.71 -8.86
N GLN A 31 2.11 2.47 -8.71
CA GLN A 31 2.01 1.79 -7.42
C GLN A 31 2.68 2.57 -6.30
N TRP A 32 3.72 3.36 -6.61
CA TRP A 32 4.40 4.20 -5.63
C TRP A 32 3.49 5.28 -5.06
N ALA A 33 2.58 5.83 -5.87
CA ALA A 33 1.62 6.82 -5.40
C ALA A 33 0.71 6.23 -4.33
N ILE A 34 0.20 5.02 -4.53
CA ILE A 34 -0.66 4.34 -3.57
C ILE A 34 0.13 3.98 -2.31
N GLN A 35 1.35 3.46 -2.46
CA GLN A 35 2.19 3.09 -1.33
C GLN A 35 2.53 4.30 -0.45
N LEU A 36 2.88 5.43 -1.06
CA LEU A 36 3.16 6.66 -0.31
C LEU A 36 1.92 7.19 0.39
N TYR A 37 0.78 7.17 -0.29
CA TYR A 37 -0.49 7.57 0.32
C TYR A 37 -0.79 6.71 1.55
N ASP A 38 -0.70 5.39 1.41
CA ASP A 38 -0.94 4.46 2.51
C ASP A 38 0.06 4.67 3.64
N SER A 39 1.33 4.92 3.33
CA SER A 39 2.36 5.13 4.35
C SER A 39 2.07 6.37 5.20
N VAL A 40 1.72 7.49 4.57
CA VAL A 40 1.39 8.72 5.30
C VAL A 40 0.14 8.54 6.13
N ARG A 41 -0.90 7.94 5.56
CA ARG A 41 -2.15 7.66 6.27
C ARG A 41 -1.94 6.69 7.43
N MET A 42 -1.12 5.66 7.22
CA MET A 42 -0.79 4.68 8.25
C MET A 42 -0.20 5.35 9.49
N ILE A 43 0.77 6.21 9.29
CA ILE A 43 1.43 6.92 10.39
C ILE A 43 0.44 7.89 11.06
N GLY A 44 -0.26 8.70 10.28
CA GLY A 44 -1.19 9.69 10.81
C GLY A 44 -2.38 9.08 11.53
N ASP A 45 -3.02 8.10 10.92
CA ASP A 45 -4.18 7.43 11.52
C ASP A 45 -3.79 6.69 12.80
N THR A 46 -2.61 6.05 12.82
CA THR A 46 -2.12 5.37 14.01
C THR A 46 -1.83 6.36 15.14
N ALA A 47 -1.17 7.48 14.83
CA ALA A 47 -0.90 8.53 15.81
C ALA A 47 -2.17 9.06 16.46
N VAL A 48 -3.21 9.29 15.68
CA VAL A 48 -4.52 9.72 16.18
C VAL A 48 -5.14 8.64 17.06
N ARG A 49 -5.11 7.40 16.62
CA ARG A 49 -5.72 6.27 17.34
C ARG A 49 -5.10 6.05 18.71
N ILE A 50 -3.76 6.14 18.82
CA ILE A 50 -3.06 5.91 20.09
C ILE A 50 -2.86 7.20 20.90
N GLY A 51 -3.14 8.37 20.32
CA GLY A 51 -2.97 9.65 20.99
C GLY A 51 -1.52 10.03 21.24
N SER A 52 -0.60 9.59 20.38
CA SER A 52 0.84 9.86 20.55
C SER A 52 1.49 10.11 19.20
N THR A 53 2.47 11.02 19.18
CA THR A 53 3.32 11.27 18.02
C THR A 53 4.74 10.71 18.21
N ASP A 54 4.96 10.00 19.30
CA ASP A 54 6.26 9.37 19.56
C ASP A 54 6.49 8.24 18.55
N PRO A 55 7.62 8.24 17.80
CA PRO A 55 7.90 7.23 16.80
C PRO A 55 7.90 5.79 17.33
N GLU A 56 8.37 5.57 18.55
CA GLU A 56 8.39 4.23 19.14
C GLU A 56 6.99 3.73 19.48
N ASP A 57 6.12 4.63 19.98
CA ASP A 57 4.73 4.28 20.25
C ASP A 57 3.99 3.90 18.97
N ILE A 58 4.20 4.66 17.90
CA ILE A 58 3.61 4.40 16.59
C ILE A 58 4.12 3.06 16.05
N ALA A 59 5.43 2.83 16.10
CA ALA A 59 6.02 1.58 15.61
C ALA A 59 5.48 0.36 16.37
N GLN A 60 5.36 0.46 17.68
CA GLN A 60 4.83 -0.63 18.51
C GLN A 60 3.36 -0.92 18.18
N ALA A 61 2.56 0.12 18.02
CA ALA A 61 1.15 -0.03 17.65
C ALA A 61 1.00 -0.71 16.29
N LEU A 62 1.84 -0.34 15.31
CA LEU A 62 1.81 -0.95 13.99
C LEU A 62 2.24 -2.42 14.01
N ARG A 63 3.23 -2.78 14.83
CA ARG A 63 3.62 -4.17 14.99
C ARG A 63 2.50 -5.01 15.60
N ASN A 64 1.79 -4.45 16.57
CA ASN A 64 0.72 -5.17 17.26
C ASN A 64 -0.55 -5.30 16.42
N ASP A 65 -0.94 -4.24 15.72
CA ASP A 65 -2.28 -4.15 15.12
C ASP A 65 -2.27 -4.10 13.59
N GLY A 66 -1.14 -3.76 12.98
CA GLY A 66 -1.08 -3.56 11.54
C GLY A 66 -1.90 -2.35 11.08
N TYR A 67 -2.24 -2.33 9.79
CA TYR A 67 -3.00 -1.24 9.20
C TYR A 67 -3.74 -1.71 7.95
N GLU A 68 -4.97 -1.23 7.77
CA GLU A 68 -5.77 -1.47 6.56
C GLU A 68 -5.57 -0.31 5.60
N GLY A 69 -4.74 -0.50 4.56
CA GLY A 69 -4.48 0.50 3.54
C GLY A 69 -5.35 0.31 2.30
N ILE A 70 -5.23 1.26 1.38
CA ILE A 70 -5.89 1.17 0.07
C ILE A 70 -5.34 -0.01 -0.72
N GLY A 71 -4.02 -0.21 -0.66
CA GLY A 71 -3.34 -1.29 -1.36
C GLY A 71 -3.44 -2.66 -0.70
N GLY A 72 -4.13 -2.77 0.42
CA GLY A 72 -4.33 -4.01 1.16
C GLY A 72 -3.95 -3.90 2.62
N THR A 73 -4.07 -5.01 3.33
CA THR A 73 -3.69 -5.09 4.74
C THR A 73 -2.18 -5.08 4.89
N ILE A 74 -1.70 -4.27 5.82
CA ILE A 74 -0.27 -4.15 6.12
C ILE A 74 -0.02 -4.71 7.52
N THR A 75 0.84 -5.72 7.62
CA THR A 75 1.25 -6.31 8.89
C THR A 75 2.77 -6.39 8.96
N PHE A 76 3.30 -6.36 10.18
CA PHE A 76 4.75 -6.34 10.41
C PHE A 76 5.14 -7.44 11.37
N ASP A 77 6.35 -8.00 11.17
CA ASP A 77 6.96 -8.93 12.13
C ASP A 77 7.70 -8.15 13.24
N ASP A 78 8.31 -8.90 14.18
CA ASP A 78 9.02 -8.31 15.32
C ASP A 78 10.21 -7.44 14.90
N GLN A 79 10.71 -7.63 13.70
CA GLN A 79 11.84 -6.86 13.16
C GLN A 79 11.37 -5.68 12.30
N GLY A 80 10.06 -5.48 12.19
CA GLY A 80 9.50 -4.38 11.39
C GLY A 80 9.42 -4.67 9.90
N ARG A 81 9.54 -5.93 9.49
CA ARG A 81 9.42 -6.32 8.10
C ARG A 81 7.97 -6.62 7.76
N LEU A 82 7.57 -6.30 6.54
CA LEU A 82 6.24 -6.63 6.04
C LEU A 82 6.05 -8.16 5.99
N THR A 83 4.88 -8.60 6.44
CA THR A 83 4.47 -10.00 6.35
C THR A 83 3.33 -10.15 5.34
N ASP A 84 3.04 -11.38 4.94
CA ASP A 84 1.93 -11.70 4.02
C ASP A 84 2.02 -11.00 2.67
N ARG A 85 3.23 -10.65 2.25
CA ARG A 85 3.48 -10.02 0.95
C ARG A 85 4.39 -10.90 0.12
N THR A 86 3.87 -11.37 -1.02
CA THR A 86 4.63 -12.18 -1.96
C THR A 86 4.79 -11.39 -3.26
N PRO A 87 6.01 -11.24 -3.77
CA PRO A 87 6.21 -10.59 -5.06
C PRO A 87 5.40 -11.29 -6.15
N ARG A 88 4.82 -10.51 -7.05
CA ARG A 88 4.06 -11.03 -8.18
C ARG A 88 4.73 -10.64 -9.49
N ILE A 89 4.56 -11.47 -10.48
CA ILE A 89 5.11 -11.22 -11.81
C ILE A 89 4.07 -10.48 -12.64
N MET A 90 4.49 -9.41 -13.27
CA MET A 90 3.66 -8.63 -14.17
C MET A 90 4.22 -8.74 -15.59
N VAL A 91 3.34 -8.61 -16.56
CA VAL A 91 3.72 -8.56 -17.96
C VAL A 91 3.40 -7.19 -18.53
N SER A 92 4.31 -6.65 -19.33
CA SER A 92 4.06 -5.45 -20.11
C SER A 92 3.34 -5.83 -21.39
N LYS A 93 2.16 -5.27 -21.58
CA LYS A 93 1.34 -5.52 -22.75
C LYS A 93 0.62 -4.24 -23.14
N ASP A 94 0.74 -3.86 -24.40
CA ASP A 94 0.12 -2.63 -24.94
C ASP A 94 0.50 -1.36 -24.14
N GLY A 95 1.75 -1.32 -23.65
CA GLY A 95 2.27 -0.19 -22.89
C GLY A 95 1.85 -0.14 -21.43
N MET A 96 1.19 -1.19 -20.94
CA MET A 96 0.72 -1.27 -19.56
C MET A 96 1.20 -2.55 -18.89
N PHE A 97 1.42 -2.48 -17.58
CA PHE A 97 1.71 -3.67 -16.78
C PHE A 97 0.42 -4.27 -16.25
N SER A 98 0.33 -5.60 -16.32
CA SER A 98 -0.76 -6.35 -15.71
C SER A 98 -0.20 -7.61 -15.06
N TYR A 99 -0.91 -8.10 -14.04
CA TYR A 99 -0.50 -9.34 -13.37
C TYR A 99 -0.72 -10.53 -14.28
N ILE A 100 0.22 -11.48 -14.20
CA ILE A 100 0.06 -12.76 -14.88
C ILE A 100 -0.97 -13.56 -14.09
N GLU A 101 -2.00 -14.04 -14.78
CA GLU A 101 -2.98 -14.95 -14.19
C GLU A 101 -2.39 -16.36 -14.16
N GLU A 102 -2.48 -16.99 -13.01
CA GLU A 102 -2.05 -18.39 -12.81
C GLU A 102 -3.17 -19.36 -13.10
#